data_437bc3622083d13da297a7b60663febd
#
_entry.id   437bc3622083d13da297a7b60663febd
#
_cell.length_a   1.000
_cell.length_b   1.000
_cell.length_c   1.000
_cell.angle_alpha   90.00
_cell.angle_beta   90.00
_cell.angle_gamma   90.00
#
_symmetry.space_group_name_H-M   'P 1'
#
loop_
_entity.id
_entity.type
_entity.pdbx_description
1 polymer ?
#
loop_
_entity_poly.entity_id
_entity_poly.type
_entity_poly.pdbx_seq_one_letter_code
_entity_poly.pdbx_strand_id
1 'polypeptide(L)'
;MILDITTLTLVHTVISIVAIAAGLVVVGGLIAGVRIDGWTGIFLVTTALTSVTGFFFPFNHLLSSHWVGIISLIILPFVIAARYGKHLRGAWRGIYVVGTVLVLYLNFFILNVQLFRRIPALIVAAPKQTEPPFVLTQLLVLALFAWLGFAAFRRFRPQAVVTARQASASVAA
;
A
#
# COMPACT_ATOMS: atom_id res chain seq x y z
N MET A 1 2.06 25.26 -19.58
CA MET A 1 1.67 24.19 -18.65
C MET A 1 2.37 22.93 -19.15
N ILE A 2 3.29 22.35 -18.38
CA ILE A 2 4.29 21.39 -18.90
C ILE A 2 3.68 20.00 -19.20
N LEU A 3 2.52 19.66 -18.63
CA LEU A 3 1.78 18.43 -18.91
C LEU A 3 0.30 18.76 -19.15
N ASP A 4 -0.24 18.23 -20.24
CA ASP A 4 -1.69 18.21 -20.47
C ASP A 4 -2.37 17.30 -19.43
N ILE A 5 -3.59 17.64 -19.02
CA ILE A 5 -4.36 16.87 -18.01
C ILE A 5 -4.49 15.40 -18.42
N THR A 6 -4.61 15.11 -19.70
CA THR A 6 -4.69 13.76 -20.24
C THR A 6 -3.41 12.98 -19.99
N THR A 7 -2.26 13.58 -20.25
CA THR A 7 -0.93 12.99 -20.01
C THR A 7 -0.70 12.78 -18.52
N LEU A 8 -1.06 13.76 -17.67
CA LEU A 8 -0.97 13.62 -16.22
C LEU A 8 -1.82 12.45 -15.71
N THR A 9 -3.06 12.34 -16.20
CA THR A 9 -3.96 11.24 -15.83
C THR A 9 -3.39 9.89 -16.24
N LEU A 10 -2.84 9.77 -17.45
CA LEU A 10 -2.24 8.53 -17.94
C LEU A 10 -1.04 8.12 -17.07
N VAL A 11 -0.10 9.03 -16.86
CA VAL A 11 1.11 8.79 -16.06
C VAL A 11 0.73 8.40 -14.63
N HIS A 12 -0.16 9.15 -13.99
CA HIS A 12 -0.63 8.85 -12.64
C HIS A 12 -1.28 7.47 -12.57
N THR A 13 -2.13 7.12 -13.54
CA THR A 13 -2.82 5.83 -13.56
C THR A 13 -1.83 4.68 -13.73
N VAL A 14 -0.86 4.79 -14.65
CA VAL A 14 0.17 3.77 -14.85
C VAL A 14 1.01 3.57 -13.59
N ILE A 15 1.48 4.65 -12.96
CA ILE A 15 2.24 4.59 -11.72
C ILE A 15 1.41 3.93 -10.60
N SER A 16 0.12 4.25 -10.50
CA SER A 16 -0.78 3.66 -9.51
C SER A 16 -0.96 2.16 -9.71
N ILE A 17 -1.12 1.69 -10.96
CA ILE A 17 -1.21 0.26 -11.28
C ILE A 17 0.08 -0.46 -10.90
N VAL A 18 1.24 0.13 -11.22
CA VAL A 18 2.55 -0.44 -10.84
C VAL A 18 2.68 -0.51 -9.33
N ALA A 19 2.26 0.55 -8.60
CA ALA A 19 2.29 0.57 -7.14
C ALA A 19 1.44 -0.57 -6.55
N ILE A 20 0.21 -0.76 -7.07
CA ILE A 20 -0.68 -1.83 -6.63
C ILE A 20 -0.07 -3.20 -6.91
N ALA A 21 0.41 -3.46 -8.12
CA ALA A 21 1.01 -4.72 -8.50
C ALA A 21 2.25 -5.04 -7.64
N ALA A 22 3.16 -4.08 -7.50
CA ALA A 22 4.35 -4.23 -6.66
C ALA A 22 3.99 -4.46 -5.19
N GLY A 23 2.99 -3.73 -4.67
CA GLY A 23 2.50 -3.88 -3.31
C GLY A 23 1.92 -5.27 -3.03
N LEU A 24 1.17 -5.84 -3.97
CA LEU A 24 0.66 -7.21 -3.87
C LEU A 24 1.79 -8.24 -3.79
N VAL A 25 2.82 -8.08 -4.62
CA VAL A 25 4.02 -8.94 -4.57
C VAL A 25 4.71 -8.82 -3.22
N VAL A 26 4.88 -7.60 -2.71
CA VAL A 26 5.50 -7.35 -1.39
C VAL A 26 4.69 -7.99 -0.27
N VAL A 27 3.38 -7.79 -0.23
CA VAL A 27 2.51 -8.37 0.81
C VAL A 27 2.48 -9.89 0.70
N GLY A 28 2.45 -10.46 -0.50
CA GLY A 28 2.62 -11.90 -0.73
C GLY A 28 3.94 -12.43 -0.16
N GLY A 29 5.05 -11.70 -0.39
CA GLY A 29 6.35 -12.01 0.21
C GLY A 29 6.31 -11.97 1.74
N LEU A 30 5.67 -10.96 2.34
CA LEU A 30 5.51 -10.87 3.79
C LEU A 30 4.75 -12.07 4.37
N ILE A 31 3.69 -12.51 3.67
CA ILE A 31 2.92 -13.71 4.08
C ILE A 31 3.75 -14.99 3.91
N ALA A 32 4.59 -15.06 2.88
CA ALA A 32 5.54 -16.17 2.69
C ALA A 32 6.75 -16.11 3.65
N GLY A 33 6.88 -15.05 4.45
CA GLY A 33 8.03 -14.87 5.36
C GLY A 33 9.31 -14.41 4.66
N VAL A 34 9.23 -13.96 3.40
CA VAL A 34 10.36 -13.62 2.54
C VAL A 34 10.45 -12.10 2.35
N ARG A 35 11.69 -11.59 2.27
CA ARG A 35 11.97 -10.20 1.92
C ARG A 35 12.20 -10.09 0.41
N ILE A 36 11.43 -9.22 -0.24
CA ILE A 36 11.56 -8.96 -1.69
C ILE A 36 12.00 -7.51 -1.87
N ASP A 37 13.32 -7.28 -1.78
CA ASP A 37 13.90 -5.93 -1.68
C ASP A 37 13.64 -5.06 -2.91
N GLY A 38 13.81 -5.58 -4.11
CA GLY A 38 13.58 -4.84 -5.35
C GLY A 38 12.11 -4.41 -5.49
N TRP A 39 11.17 -5.31 -5.29
CA TRP A 39 9.74 -5.01 -5.36
C TRP A 39 9.28 -4.04 -4.26
N THR A 40 9.90 -4.12 -3.07
CA THR A 40 9.64 -3.16 -2.00
C THR A 40 10.07 -1.75 -2.42
N GLY A 41 11.24 -1.59 -3.03
CA GLY A 41 11.71 -0.30 -3.55
C GLY A 41 10.75 0.26 -4.61
N ILE A 42 10.35 -0.56 -5.59
CA ILE A 42 9.37 -0.18 -6.61
C ILE A 42 8.06 0.27 -5.97
N PHE A 43 7.52 -0.53 -5.05
CA PHE A 43 6.27 -0.21 -4.33
C PHE A 43 6.34 1.13 -3.61
N LEU A 44 7.39 1.37 -2.82
CA LEU A 44 7.52 2.58 -2.01
C LEU A 44 7.67 3.83 -2.90
N VAL A 45 8.51 3.75 -3.94
CA VAL A 45 8.73 4.87 -4.88
C VAL A 45 7.47 5.17 -5.67
N THR A 46 6.84 4.15 -6.26
CA THR A 46 5.62 4.37 -7.07
C THR A 46 4.45 4.83 -6.23
N THR A 47 4.31 4.36 -4.99
CA THR A 47 3.28 4.87 -4.07
C THR A 47 3.53 6.32 -3.68
N ALA A 48 4.77 6.71 -3.40
CA ALA A 48 5.11 8.11 -3.14
C ALA A 48 4.79 9.00 -4.34
N LEU A 49 5.19 8.57 -5.55
CA LEU A 49 4.90 9.29 -6.79
C LEU A 49 3.40 9.40 -7.06
N THR A 50 2.63 8.32 -6.86
CA THR A 50 1.16 8.34 -6.99
C THR A 50 0.55 9.34 -6.01
N SER A 51 0.99 9.33 -4.75
CA SER A 51 0.48 10.25 -3.73
C SER A 51 0.80 11.71 -4.07
N VAL A 52 2.03 12.00 -4.51
CA VAL A 52 2.45 13.36 -4.89
C VAL A 52 1.76 13.83 -6.16
N THR A 53 1.72 13.00 -7.21
CA THR A 53 1.09 13.39 -8.48
C THR A 53 -0.42 13.59 -8.36
N GLY A 54 -1.06 12.97 -7.36
CA GLY A 54 -2.47 13.18 -7.05
C GLY A 54 -2.81 14.64 -6.72
N PHE A 55 -1.87 15.41 -6.18
CA PHE A 55 -2.07 16.83 -5.85
C PHE A 55 -1.93 17.77 -7.06
N PHE A 56 -1.43 17.31 -8.20
CA PHE A 56 -1.33 18.13 -9.41
C PHE A 56 -2.63 18.20 -10.20
N PHE A 57 -3.63 17.37 -9.85
CA PHE A 57 -4.94 17.49 -10.47
C PHE A 57 -5.67 18.73 -9.97
N PRO A 58 -6.36 19.50 -10.87
CA PRO A 58 -7.13 20.66 -10.46
C PRO A 58 -8.28 20.23 -9.54
N PHE A 59 -8.42 20.93 -8.41
CA PHE A 59 -9.48 20.68 -7.44
C PHE A 59 -9.93 21.99 -6.78
N ASN A 60 -11.23 22.11 -6.52
CA ASN A 60 -11.83 23.23 -5.81
C ASN A 60 -12.06 22.93 -4.32
N HIS A 61 -12.00 21.66 -3.93
CA HIS A 61 -12.13 21.18 -2.57
C HIS A 61 -11.34 19.87 -2.40
N LEU A 62 -10.98 19.55 -1.16
CA LEU A 62 -10.26 18.31 -0.86
C LEU A 62 -11.14 17.09 -1.15
N LEU A 63 -10.73 16.29 -2.12
CA LEU A 63 -11.34 15.02 -2.45
C LEU A 63 -10.82 13.90 -1.54
N SER A 64 -11.53 12.78 -1.48
CA SER A 64 -11.08 11.58 -0.73
C SER A 64 -9.67 11.13 -1.14
N SER A 65 -9.28 11.31 -2.41
CA SER A 65 -7.94 11.00 -2.91
C SER A 65 -6.83 11.85 -2.28
N HIS A 66 -7.10 13.12 -1.99
CA HIS A 66 -6.12 13.99 -1.33
C HIS A 66 -5.87 13.58 0.13
N TRP A 67 -6.93 13.25 0.86
CA TRP A 67 -6.79 12.73 2.22
C TRP A 67 -6.00 11.43 2.27
N VAL A 68 -6.29 10.50 1.36
CA VAL A 68 -5.56 9.26 1.24
C VAL A 68 -4.10 9.50 0.85
N GLY A 69 -3.83 10.45 -0.06
CA GLY A 69 -2.48 10.87 -0.42
C GLY A 69 -1.69 11.41 0.78
N ILE A 70 -2.30 12.30 1.58
CA ILE A 70 -1.69 12.85 2.80
C ILE A 70 -1.36 11.73 3.78
N ILE A 71 -2.33 10.85 4.09
CA ILE A 71 -2.13 9.74 5.02
C ILE A 71 -1.03 8.81 4.52
N SER A 72 -1.00 8.49 3.23
CA SER A 72 0.06 7.67 2.63
C SER A 72 1.43 8.31 2.77
N LEU A 73 1.54 9.62 2.51
CA LEU A 73 2.81 10.36 2.64
C LEU A 73 3.27 10.49 4.10
N ILE A 74 2.37 10.44 5.07
CA ILE A 74 2.73 10.39 6.49
C ILE A 74 3.23 8.99 6.87
N ILE A 75 2.62 7.93 6.37
CA ILE A 75 2.98 6.55 6.73
C ILE A 75 4.28 6.11 6.05
N LEU A 76 4.51 6.50 4.80
CA LEU A 76 5.67 6.07 4.01
C LEU A 76 7.03 6.31 4.68
N PRO A 77 7.33 7.47 5.28
CA PRO A 77 8.59 7.69 6.00
C PRO A 77 8.82 6.68 7.12
N PHE A 78 7.78 6.30 7.86
CA PHE A 78 7.88 5.30 8.92
C PHE A 78 8.18 3.91 8.36
N VAL A 79 7.55 3.53 7.24
CA VAL A 79 7.82 2.27 6.55
C VAL A 79 9.26 2.22 6.02
N ILE A 80 9.72 3.32 5.42
CA ILE A 80 11.09 3.47 4.90
C ILE A 80 12.10 3.40 6.06
N ALA A 81 11.89 4.18 7.13
CA ALA A 81 12.74 4.17 8.31
C ALA A 81 12.79 2.79 8.98
N ALA A 82 11.63 2.12 9.11
CA ALA A 82 11.55 0.78 9.68
C ALA A 82 12.39 -0.23 8.91
N ARG A 83 12.34 -0.16 7.57
CA ARG A 83 13.04 -1.09 6.71
C ARG A 83 14.52 -0.80 6.58
N TYR A 84 14.87 0.42 6.20
CA TYR A 84 16.24 0.79 5.83
C TYR A 84 17.04 1.38 6.99
N GLY A 85 16.41 2.15 7.87
CA GLY A 85 17.07 2.78 9.01
C GLY A 85 17.16 1.88 10.24
N LYS A 86 16.06 1.22 10.58
CA LYS A 86 15.96 0.38 11.80
C LYS A 86 16.11 -1.12 11.53
N HIS A 87 16.33 -1.51 10.28
CA HIS A 87 16.58 -2.90 9.85
C HIS A 87 15.56 -3.91 10.43
N LEU A 88 14.31 -3.50 10.58
CA LEU A 88 13.18 -4.32 11.08
C LEU A 88 13.38 -4.85 12.51
N ARG A 89 14.19 -4.23 13.34
CA ARG A 89 14.47 -4.69 14.72
C ARG A 89 13.31 -4.33 15.65
N GLY A 90 12.94 -5.26 16.54
CA GLY A 90 11.92 -5.03 17.57
C GLY A 90 10.57 -4.59 16.98
N ALA A 91 10.01 -3.52 17.52
CA ALA A 91 8.72 -2.97 17.10
C ALA A 91 8.70 -2.47 15.64
N TRP A 92 9.87 -2.12 15.07
CA TRP A 92 9.98 -1.62 13.69
C TRP A 92 9.56 -2.65 12.64
N ARG A 93 9.69 -3.94 12.94
CA ARG A 93 9.12 -4.99 12.10
C ARG A 93 7.60 -4.84 11.98
N GLY A 94 6.91 -4.61 13.10
CA GLY A 94 5.47 -4.39 13.12
C GLY A 94 5.07 -3.14 12.34
N ILE A 95 5.78 -2.03 12.53
CA ILE A 95 5.56 -0.77 11.80
C ILE A 95 5.71 -0.99 10.30
N TYR A 96 6.75 -1.71 9.87
CA TYR A 96 6.96 -2.05 8.46
C TYR A 96 5.81 -2.87 7.89
N VAL A 97 5.43 -3.97 8.54
CA VAL A 97 4.38 -4.87 8.03
C VAL A 97 3.03 -4.17 7.97
N VAL A 98 2.61 -3.55 9.09
CA VAL A 98 1.32 -2.87 9.17
C VAL A 98 1.28 -1.67 8.22
N GLY A 99 2.33 -0.85 8.21
CA GLY A 99 2.42 0.32 7.33
C GLY A 99 2.39 -0.07 5.85
N THR A 100 3.12 -1.11 5.44
CA THR A 100 3.12 -1.62 4.06
C THR A 100 1.72 -2.07 3.63
N VAL A 101 1.04 -2.86 4.45
CA VAL A 101 -0.32 -3.35 4.14
C VAL A 101 -1.32 -2.20 4.13
N LEU A 102 -1.20 -1.26 5.08
CA LEU A 102 -2.09 -0.10 5.16
C LEU A 102 -1.95 0.81 3.93
N VAL A 103 -0.73 1.12 3.52
CA VAL A 103 -0.49 1.94 2.33
C VAL A 103 -1.00 1.26 1.06
N LEU A 104 -0.83 -0.06 0.94
CA LEU A 104 -1.42 -0.81 -0.18
C LEU A 104 -2.96 -0.80 -0.12
N TYR A 105 -3.55 -0.95 1.07
CA TYR A 105 -5.01 -0.81 1.26
C TYR A 105 -5.49 0.57 0.79
N LEU A 106 -4.79 1.64 1.12
CA LEU A 106 -5.15 2.99 0.69
C LEU A 106 -5.14 3.14 -0.84
N ASN A 107 -4.20 2.50 -1.53
CA ASN A 107 -4.20 2.44 -2.99
C ASN A 107 -5.43 1.68 -3.53
N PHE A 108 -5.79 0.55 -2.92
CA PHE A 108 -7.00 -0.20 -3.28
C PHE A 108 -8.29 0.55 -2.95
N PHE A 109 -8.31 1.29 -1.84
CA PHE A 109 -9.43 2.15 -1.50
C PHE A 109 -9.71 3.15 -2.62
N ILE A 110 -8.68 3.86 -3.10
CA ILE A 110 -8.82 4.80 -4.20
C ILE A 110 -9.13 4.10 -5.53
N LEU A 111 -8.55 2.93 -5.79
CA LEU A 111 -8.91 2.13 -6.96
C LEU A 111 -10.42 1.86 -6.98
N ASN A 112 -11.00 1.40 -5.87
CA ASN A 112 -12.45 1.15 -5.77
C ASN A 112 -13.25 2.44 -6.00
N VAL A 113 -12.86 3.57 -5.40
CA VAL A 113 -13.47 4.88 -5.67
C VAL A 113 -13.45 5.21 -7.16
N GLN A 114 -12.32 5.00 -7.84
CA GLN A 114 -12.17 5.29 -9.27
C GLN A 114 -13.00 4.34 -10.16
N LEU A 115 -13.12 3.07 -9.81
CA LEU A 115 -13.97 2.12 -10.54
C LEU A 115 -15.44 2.56 -10.51
N PHE A 116 -15.94 2.97 -9.33
CA PHE A 116 -17.31 3.48 -9.18
C PHE A 116 -17.55 4.86 -9.82
N ARG A 117 -16.50 5.58 -10.19
CA ARG A 117 -16.59 6.86 -10.91
C ARG A 117 -16.44 6.73 -12.42
N ARG A 118 -15.93 5.59 -12.93
CA ARG A 118 -15.59 5.45 -14.35
C ARG A 118 -16.36 4.35 -15.08
N ILE A 119 -16.80 3.31 -14.38
CA ILE A 119 -17.52 2.20 -15.00
C ILE A 119 -19.02 2.52 -14.99
N PRO A 120 -19.68 2.64 -16.17
CA PRO A 120 -21.09 3.06 -16.25
C PRO A 120 -22.05 2.25 -15.38
N ALA A 121 -21.89 0.92 -15.34
CA ALA A 121 -22.72 0.05 -14.51
C ALA A 121 -22.56 0.34 -13.00
N LEU A 122 -21.35 0.67 -12.55
CA LEU A 122 -21.09 0.99 -11.14
C LEU A 122 -21.54 2.41 -10.79
N ILE A 123 -21.45 3.37 -11.73
CA ILE A 123 -22.02 4.71 -11.57
C ILE A 123 -23.52 4.64 -11.33
N VAL A 124 -24.22 3.81 -12.10
CA VAL A 124 -25.68 3.62 -11.94
C VAL A 124 -25.99 2.95 -10.60
N ALA A 125 -25.18 1.98 -10.18
CA ALA A 125 -25.39 1.24 -8.94
C ALA A 125 -25.09 2.08 -7.67
N ALA A 126 -24.18 3.05 -7.74
CA ALA A 126 -23.81 3.91 -6.60
C ALA A 126 -23.38 5.31 -7.06
N PRO A 127 -24.33 6.15 -7.52
CA PRO A 127 -24.05 7.46 -8.09
C PRO A 127 -23.41 8.45 -7.11
N LYS A 128 -23.70 8.33 -5.82
CA LYS A 128 -23.12 9.20 -4.75
C LYS A 128 -21.98 8.54 -4.00
N GLN A 129 -21.67 7.27 -4.30
CA GLN A 129 -20.67 6.48 -3.55
C GLN A 129 -20.96 6.35 -2.03
N THR A 130 -22.23 6.40 -1.68
CA THR A 130 -22.75 6.16 -0.32
C THR A 130 -23.75 5.00 -0.29
N GLU A 131 -24.10 4.48 -1.45
CA GLU A 131 -25.07 3.41 -1.62
C GLU A 131 -24.46 2.04 -1.24
N PRO A 132 -25.31 1.06 -0.88
CA PRO A 132 -24.86 -0.25 -0.42
C PRO A 132 -23.83 -0.95 -1.31
N PRO A 133 -23.89 -0.93 -2.65
CA PRO A 133 -22.89 -1.61 -3.48
C PRO A 133 -21.49 -1.05 -3.29
N PHE A 134 -21.33 0.27 -3.16
CA PHE A 134 -20.03 0.90 -2.90
C PHE A 134 -19.53 0.59 -1.49
N VAL A 135 -20.40 0.77 -0.49
CA VAL A 135 -20.04 0.53 0.93
C VAL A 135 -19.64 -0.92 1.14
N LEU A 136 -20.40 -1.88 0.57
CA LEU A 136 -20.10 -3.30 0.70
C LEU A 136 -18.75 -3.66 0.06
N THR A 137 -18.44 -3.15 -1.13
CA THR A 137 -17.15 -3.41 -1.76
C THR A 137 -16.00 -2.81 -0.95
N GLN A 138 -16.15 -1.61 -0.37
CA GLN A 138 -15.13 -1.03 0.51
C GLN A 138 -14.93 -1.84 1.79
N LEU A 139 -16.00 -2.33 2.40
CA LEU A 139 -15.93 -3.20 3.59
C LEU A 139 -15.26 -4.54 3.28
N LEU A 140 -15.55 -5.13 2.12
CA LEU A 140 -14.89 -6.37 1.67
C LEU A 140 -13.40 -6.16 1.45
N VAL A 141 -13.00 -5.06 0.79
CA VAL A 141 -11.60 -4.70 0.61
C VAL A 141 -10.93 -4.48 1.96
N LEU A 142 -11.56 -3.74 2.89
CA LEU A 142 -11.03 -3.52 4.24
C LEU A 142 -10.84 -4.85 4.99
N ALA A 143 -11.83 -5.74 4.97
CA ALA A 143 -11.76 -7.04 5.64
C ALA A 143 -10.64 -7.92 5.06
N LEU A 144 -10.49 -7.93 3.72
CA LEU A 144 -9.41 -8.64 3.04
C LEU A 144 -8.04 -8.11 3.49
N PHE A 145 -7.84 -6.79 3.51
CA PHE A 145 -6.57 -6.20 3.90
C PHE A 145 -6.28 -6.32 5.39
N ALA A 146 -7.29 -6.32 6.24
CA ALA A 146 -7.15 -6.64 7.67
C ALA A 146 -6.65 -8.09 7.86
N TRP A 147 -7.22 -9.04 7.11
CA TRP A 147 -6.77 -10.43 7.12
C TRP A 147 -5.35 -10.58 6.56
N LEU A 148 -5.03 -9.97 5.42
CA LEU A 148 -3.67 -9.96 4.84
C LEU A 148 -2.65 -9.37 5.82
N GLY A 149 -2.99 -8.27 6.48
CA GLY A 149 -2.15 -7.62 7.49
C GLY A 149 -1.89 -8.52 8.69
N PHE A 150 -2.93 -9.17 9.19
CA PHE A 150 -2.80 -10.13 10.28
C PHE A 150 -1.94 -11.33 9.88
N ALA A 151 -2.18 -11.92 8.71
CA ALA A 151 -1.40 -13.04 8.19
C ALA A 151 0.08 -12.67 8.00
N ALA A 152 0.36 -11.51 7.38
CA ALA A 152 1.70 -10.98 7.19
C ALA A 152 2.40 -10.72 8.54
N PHE A 153 1.69 -10.09 9.49
CA PHE A 153 2.25 -9.78 10.82
C PHE A 153 2.64 -11.04 11.58
N ARG A 154 1.86 -12.10 11.47
CA ARG A 154 2.16 -13.39 12.14
C ARG A 154 3.29 -14.16 11.47
N ARG A 155 3.36 -14.14 10.15
CA ARG A 155 4.28 -14.97 9.36
C ARG A 155 5.63 -14.30 9.08
N PHE A 156 5.64 -13.00 8.87
CA PHE A 156 6.88 -12.29 8.54
C PHE A 156 7.81 -12.20 9.76
N ARG A 157 8.93 -12.95 9.71
CA ARG A 157 10.01 -12.91 10.71
C ARG A 157 11.33 -12.65 9.99
N PRO A 158 12.00 -11.51 10.20
CA PRO A 158 13.29 -11.22 9.58
C PRO A 158 14.34 -12.28 9.94
N GLN A 159 15.10 -12.74 8.96
CA GLN A 159 16.06 -13.86 9.08
C GLN A 159 17.18 -13.66 10.14
N ALA A 160 17.45 -12.45 10.58
CA ALA A 160 18.46 -12.18 11.62
C ALA A 160 18.28 -12.97 12.93
N VAL A 161 17.04 -13.40 13.24
CA VAL A 161 16.73 -14.21 14.43
C VAL A 161 17.08 -15.69 14.21
N VAL A 162 17.01 -16.17 12.97
CA VAL A 162 17.30 -17.57 12.63
C VAL A 162 18.80 -17.84 12.72
N THR A 163 19.62 -16.92 12.20
CA THR A 163 21.09 -17.06 12.23
C THR A 163 21.65 -17.03 13.65
N ALA A 164 21.11 -16.16 14.53
CA ALA A 164 21.52 -16.09 15.93
C ALA A 164 21.12 -17.37 16.69
N ARG A 165 19.96 -17.96 16.38
CA ARG A 165 19.50 -19.21 17.03
C ARG A 165 20.28 -20.43 16.55
N GLN A 166 20.68 -20.46 15.28
CA GLN A 166 21.55 -21.51 14.74
C GLN A 166 22.98 -21.41 15.30
N ALA A 167 23.53 -20.19 15.39
CA ALA A 167 24.84 -19.98 15.99
C ALA A 167 24.89 -20.38 17.47
N SER A 168 23.85 -20.06 18.27
CA SER A 168 23.78 -20.48 19.66
C SER A 168 23.59 -22.00 19.84
N ALA A 169 22.89 -22.67 18.93
CA ALA A 169 22.72 -24.10 18.93
C ALA A 169 24.01 -24.85 18.54
N SER A 170 24.82 -24.29 17.63
CA SER A 170 26.11 -24.87 17.22
C SER A 170 27.23 -24.68 18.26
N VAL A 171 27.11 -23.72 19.19
CA VAL A 171 28.05 -23.50 20.29
C VAL A 171 27.70 -24.39 21.51
N ALA A 172 26.44 -24.86 21.59
CA ALA A 172 25.96 -25.70 22.67
C ALA A 172 26.07 -27.22 22.38
N ALA A 173 26.49 -27.60 21.16
CA ALA A 173 26.73 -28.99 20.71
C ALA A 173 28.23 -29.27 20.62
#